data_6fe6c63d9062a4948798bef08402eef6
#
_entry.id   6fe6c63d9062a4948798bef08402eef6
#
_cell.length_a   1.000
_cell.length_b   1.000
_cell.length_c   1.000
_cell.angle_alpha   90.00
_cell.angle_beta   90.00
_cell.angle_gamma   90.00
#
_symmetry.space_group_name_H-M   'P 1'
#
loop_
_entity.id
_entity.type
_entity.pdbx_description
1 polymer ?
#
loop_
_entity_poly.entity_id
_entity_poly.type
_entity_poly.pdbx_seq_one_letter_code
_entity_poly.pdbx_strand_id
1 'polypeptide(L)'
;FSYSKKGEGANTKYDYKCSYTLQAKMEVTDPSNTVLFEKIVGGTQIKSLGKYKSTYDFAKWYMNNRASFYSQIESEGRKAAVSGSAGALDSQFGYINKSRKAEIYSVKKYKDYDYTDVILAFDQTSEALIQIEGSRDRSEAMDALDNAREMWLTILEESNLQNKKERINAKISAMIWCNLAEIAVWMADFNEADNQVSKTMNSGVFKAK
;
A
#
# COMPACT_ATOMS: atom_id res chain seq x y z
N PHE A 1 37.10 -6.91 -8.74
CA PHE A 1 37.42 -6.31 -7.46
C PHE A 1 37.95 -4.89 -7.65
N SER A 2 37.59 -4.00 -6.74
CA SER A 2 38.10 -2.63 -6.63
C SER A 2 38.55 -2.36 -5.19
N TYR A 3 39.40 -1.37 -4.98
CA TYR A 3 39.74 -0.92 -3.62
C TYR A 3 39.91 0.60 -3.57
N SER A 4 39.72 1.15 -2.40
CA SER A 4 40.08 2.50 -2.06
C SER A 4 41.15 2.51 -0.97
N LYS A 5 42.15 3.37 -1.12
CA LYS A 5 43.22 3.55 -0.15
C LYS A 5 42.83 4.64 0.84
N LYS A 6 42.94 4.36 2.15
CA LYS A 6 42.67 5.32 3.23
C LYS A 6 43.85 5.36 4.19
N GLY A 7 44.24 6.57 4.62
CA GLY A 7 45.35 6.84 5.52
C GLY A 7 46.69 6.99 4.80
N GLU A 8 47.71 7.33 5.56
CA GLU A 8 49.08 7.56 5.08
C GLU A 8 50.09 6.77 5.90
N GLY A 9 51.25 6.47 5.29
CA GLY A 9 52.36 5.75 5.94
C GLY A 9 51.95 4.39 6.48
N ALA A 10 52.39 4.07 7.68
CA ALA A 10 52.11 2.79 8.34
C ALA A 10 50.64 2.53 8.69
N ASN A 11 49.80 3.60 8.69
CA ASN A 11 48.37 3.50 8.97
C ASN A 11 47.51 3.32 7.73
N THR A 12 48.09 3.14 6.55
CA THR A 12 47.39 2.90 5.30
C THR A 12 46.58 1.60 5.40
N LYS A 13 45.31 1.69 4.99
CA LYS A 13 44.37 0.56 4.85
C LYS A 13 43.75 0.56 3.45
N TYR A 14 43.55 -0.65 2.94
CA TYR A 14 42.94 -0.90 1.65
C TYR A 14 41.51 -1.47 1.87
N ASP A 15 40.49 -0.70 1.48
CA ASP A 15 39.07 -1.09 1.60
C ASP A 15 38.65 -1.73 0.29
N TYR A 16 38.49 -3.06 0.28
CA TYR A 16 38.15 -3.83 -0.91
C TYR A 16 36.64 -4.03 -1.08
N LYS A 17 36.21 -3.95 -2.32
CA LYS A 17 34.83 -4.24 -2.74
C LYS A 17 34.82 -5.20 -3.92
N CYS A 18 33.85 -6.08 -3.95
CA CYS A 18 33.54 -6.93 -5.10
C CYS A 18 32.25 -6.44 -5.74
N SER A 19 32.30 -6.17 -7.03
CA SER A 19 31.09 -5.98 -7.86
C SER A 19 30.83 -7.28 -8.62
N TYR A 20 29.60 -7.78 -8.57
CA TYR A 20 29.17 -8.98 -9.28
C TYR A 20 27.75 -8.80 -9.80
N THR A 21 27.43 -9.46 -10.90
CA THR A 21 26.09 -9.43 -11.48
C THR A 21 25.53 -10.84 -11.47
N LEU A 22 24.37 -10.99 -10.86
CA LEU A 22 23.56 -12.19 -10.89
C LEU A 22 22.16 -11.82 -11.37
N GLN A 23 21.74 -12.50 -12.42
CA GLN A 23 20.42 -12.33 -13.02
C GLN A 23 19.73 -13.67 -13.10
N ALA A 24 18.41 -13.68 -12.89
CA ALA A 24 17.55 -14.83 -13.12
C ALA A 24 16.38 -14.41 -14.00
N LYS A 25 15.96 -15.27 -14.91
CA LYS A 25 14.74 -15.11 -15.66
C LYS A 25 13.59 -15.73 -14.86
N MET A 26 12.54 -15.00 -14.66
CA MET A 26 11.29 -15.47 -14.10
C MET A 26 10.25 -15.52 -15.21
N GLU A 27 9.55 -16.64 -15.31
CA GLU A 27 8.42 -16.83 -16.21
C GLU A 27 7.21 -17.34 -15.42
N VAL A 28 6.04 -16.83 -15.75
CA VAL A 28 4.76 -17.33 -15.29
C VAL A 28 4.02 -17.88 -16.51
N THR A 29 3.65 -19.15 -16.47
CA THR A 29 2.96 -19.81 -17.57
C THR A 29 1.58 -20.27 -17.11
N ASP A 30 0.63 -20.35 -18.04
CA ASP A 30 -0.63 -21.01 -17.82
C ASP A 30 -0.49 -22.58 -17.90
N PRO A 31 -1.54 -23.35 -17.63
CA PRO A 31 -1.50 -24.80 -17.77
C PRO A 31 -1.20 -25.32 -19.17
N SER A 32 -1.35 -24.47 -20.20
CA SER A 32 -1.01 -24.79 -21.60
C SER A 32 0.43 -24.43 -21.98
N ASN A 33 1.26 -24.02 -20.99
CA ASN A 33 2.63 -23.52 -21.15
C ASN A 33 2.73 -22.20 -21.95
N THR A 34 1.66 -21.42 -22.05
CA THR A 34 1.73 -20.07 -22.62
C THR A 34 2.32 -19.12 -21.59
N VAL A 35 3.34 -18.35 -21.97
CA VAL A 35 3.98 -17.36 -21.09
C VAL A 35 3.02 -16.19 -20.89
N LEU A 36 2.53 -16.03 -19.66
CA LEU A 36 1.65 -14.93 -19.23
C LEU A 36 2.45 -13.70 -18.78
N PHE A 37 3.63 -13.94 -18.22
CA PHE A 37 4.48 -12.89 -17.71
C PHE A 37 5.95 -13.34 -17.68
N GLU A 38 6.85 -12.45 -18.08
CA GLU A 38 8.28 -12.69 -18.07
C GLU A 38 9.01 -11.48 -17.49
N LYS A 39 10.00 -11.71 -16.66
CA LYS A 39 10.85 -10.65 -16.10
C LYS A 39 12.24 -11.15 -15.76
N ILE A 40 13.25 -10.33 -16.05
CA ILE A 40 14.61 -10.53 -15.54
C ILE A 40 14.68 -9.88 -14.16
N VAL A 41 15.07 -10.65 -13.15
CA VAL A 41 15.24 -10.22 -11.76
C VAL A 41 16.70 -10.36 -11.32
N GLY A 42 17.08 -9.60 -10.30
CA GLY A 42 18.47 -9.49 -9.88
C GLY A 42 19.19 -8.33 -10.57
N GLY A 43 20.51 -8.34 -10.55
CA GLY A 43 21.33 -7.28 -11.12
C GLY A 43 22.71 -7.20 -10.50
N THR A 44 23.35 -6.04 -10.66
CA THR A 44 24.68 -5.80 -10.11
C THR A 44 24.61 -5.48 -8.62
N GLN A 45 25.41 -6.20 -7.85
CA GLN A 45 25.55 -6.03 -6.41
C GLN A 45 26.99 -5.63 -6.07
N ILE A 46 27.16 -4.87 -4.98
CA ILE A 46 28.46 -4.48 -4.46
C ILE A 46 28.60 -5.03 -3.04
N LYS A 47 29.57 -5.90 -2.83
CA LYS A 47 29.88 -6.48 -1.54
C LYS A 47 31.17 -5.91 -0.98
N SER A 48 31.13 -5.36 0.24
CA SER A 48 32.34 -4.96 0.96
C SER A 48 33.06 -6.20 1.48
N LEU A 49 34.37 -6.27 1.26
CA LEU A 49 35.23 -7.38 1.68
C LEU A 49 36.08 -7.03 2.89
N GLY A 50 35.92 -5.79 3.41
CA GLY A 50 36.65 -5.32 4.57
C GLY A 50 37.96 -4.59 4.23
N LYS A 51 38.71 -4.27 5.30
CA LYS A 51 39.91 -3.45 5.24
C LYS A 51 41.14 -4.30 5.52
N TYR A 52 42.13 -4.21 4.65
CA TYR A 52 43.39 -4.93 4.74
C TYR A 52 44.56 -3.97 4.90
N LYS A 53 45.63 -4.39 5.55
CA LYS A 53 46.87 -3.59 5.74
C LYS A 53 47.66 -3.44 4.44
N SER A 54 47.57 -4.44 3.56
CA SER A 54 48.24 -4.43 2.27
C SER A 54 47.45 -5.18 1.22
N THR A 55 47.79 -4.99 -0.06
CA THR A 55 47.25 -5.76 -1.18
C THR A 55 47.63 -7.25 -1.05
N TYR A 56 48.79 -7.54 -0.46
CA TYR A 56 49.23 -8.94 -0.19
C TYR A 56 48.32 -9.64 0.81
N ASP A 57 47.96 -8.96 1.91
CA ASP A 57 47.04 -9.54 2.90
C ASP A 57 45.68 -9.88 2.30
N PHE A 58 45.16 -9.00 1.42
CA PHE A 58 43.93 -9.29 0.68
C PHE A 58 44.08 -10.48 -0.24
N ALA A 59 45.18 -10.54 -1.03
CA ALA A 59 45.46 -11.68 -1.92
C ALA A 59 45.50 -12.99 -1.15
N LYS A 60 46.21 -13.05 0.00
CA LYS A 60 46.31 -14.21 0.87
C LYS A 60 44.94 -14.62 1.40
N TRP A 61 44.13 -13.64 1.88
CA TRP A 61 42.75 -13.91 2.32
C TRP A 61 41.91 -14.49 1.17
N TYR A 62 41.93 -13.89 -0.01
CA TYR A 62 41.17 -14.33 -1.16
C TYR A 62 41.53 -15.75 -1.59
N MET A 63 42.84 -16.09 -1.66
CA MET A 63 43.26 -17.44 -1.99
C MET A 63 42.73 -18.47 -1.02
N ASN A 64 42.73 -18.17 0.28
CA ASN A 64 42.28 -19.08 1.32
C ASN A 64 40.74 -19.19 1.43
N ASN A 65 40.00 -18.17 0.98
CA ASN A 65 38.55 -18.09 1.17
C ASN A 65 37.75 -18.12 -0.15
N ARG A 66 38.43 -18.27 -1.26
CA ARG A 66 37.82 -18.15 -2.60
C ARG A 66 36.57 -19.00 -2.78
N ALA A 67 36.61 -20.27 -2.43
CA ALA A 67 35.48 -21.19 -2.62
C ALA A 67 34.27 -20.78 -1.76
N SER A 68 34.52 -20.50 -0.48
CA SER A 68 33.50 -20.03 0.46
C SER A 68 32.90 -18.69 0.02
N PHE A 69 33.75 -17.78 -0.47
CA PHE A 69 33.34 -16.49 -0.98
C PHE A 69 32.39 -16.60 -2.18
N TYR A 70 32.70 -17.43 -3.18
CA TYR A 70 31.83 -17.67 -4.32
C TYR A 70 30.51 -18.33 -3.92
N SER A 71 30.53 -19.33 -3.05
CA SER A 71 29.34 -19.98 -2.52
C SER A 71 28.42 -18.98 -1.81
N GLN A 72 29.02 -18.05 -1.04
CA GLN A 72 28.25 -16.99 -0.38
C GLN A 72 27.61 -16.02 -1.38
N ILE A 73 28.36 -15.55 -2.39
CA ILE A 73 27.81 -14.68 -3.45
C ILE A 73 26.65 -15.36 -4.17
N GLU A 74 26.83 -16.62 -4.55
CA GLU A 74 25.79 -17.39 -5.23
C GLU A 74 24.52 -17.53 -4.37
N SER A 75 24.70 -17.86 -3.09
CA SER A 75 23.57 -17.96 -2.14
C SER A 75 22.84 -16.63 -1.96
N GLU A 76 23.56 -15.53 -1.78
CA GLU A 76 22.99 -14.18 -1.65
C GLU A 76 22.27 -13.77 -2.93
N GLY A 77 22.85 -14.06 -4.11
CA GLY A 77 22.24 -13.77 -5.39
C GLY A 77 20.95 -14.56 -5.65
N ARG A 78 20.93 -15.85 -5.29
CA ARG A 78 19.73 -16.68 -5.36
C ARG A 78 18.60 -16.13 -4.46
N LYS A 79 18.93 -15.73 -3.23
CA LYS A 79 17.96 -15.12 -2.31
C LYS A 79 17.40 -13.82 -2.88
N ALA A 80 18.27 -12.97 -3.44
CA ALA A 80 17.86 -11.71 -4.07
C ALA A 80 16.97 -11.95 -5.29
N ALA A 81 17.26 -12.96 -6.10
CA ALA A 81 16.44 -13.34 -7.25
C ALA A 81 15.05 -13.83 -6.82
N VAL A 82 14.99 -14.71 -5.81
CA VAL A 82 13.70 -15.21 -5.26
C VAL A 82 12.87 -14.06 -4.71
N SER A 83 13.48 -13.19 -3.89
CA SER A 83 12.78 -12.02 -3.34
C SER A 83 12.33 -11.04 -4.43
N GLY A 84 13.16 -10.81 -5.44
CA GLY A 84 12.82 -9.97 -6.59
C GLY A 84 11.68 -10.57 -7.44
N SER A 85 11.66 -11.91 -7.57
CA SER A 85 10.57 -12.61 -8.24
C SER A 85 9.26 -12.49 -7.48
N ALA A 86 9.28 -12.69 -6.17
CA ALA A 86 8.10 -12.52 -5.33
C ALA A 86 7.53 -11.10 -5.43
N GLY A 87 8.38 -10.07 -5.30
CA GLY A 87 7.96 -8.68 -5.46
C GLY A 87 7.43 -8.35 -6.86
N ALA A 88 7.97 -8.98 -7.92
CA ALA A 88 7.47 -8.81 -9.27
C ALA A 88 6.09 -9.46 -9.46
N LEU A 89 5.88 -10.64 -8.88
CA LEU A 89 4.58 -11.33 -8.88
C LEU A 89 3.54 -10.55 -8.10
N ASP A 90 3.87 -10.07 -6.91
CA ASP A 90 2.98 -9.24 -6.11
C ASP A 90 2.60 -7.94 -6.83
N SER A 91 3.54 -7.34 -7.55
CA SER A 91 3.27 -6.12 -8.33
C SER A 91 2.36 -6.36 -9.53
N GLN A 92 2.44 -7.54 -10.16
CA GLN A 92 1.71 -7.86 -11.39
C GLN A 92 0.37 -8.54 -11.13
N PHE A 93 0.33 -9.46 -10.15
CA PHE A 93 -0.79 -10.35 -9.88
C PHE A 93 -1.28 -10.28 -8.43
N GLY A 94 -0.51 -9.61 -7.56
CA GLY A 94 -0.82 -9.53 -6.14
C GLY A 94 -1.95 -8.54 -5.85
N TYR A 95 -2.74 -8.85 -4.86
CA TYR A 95 -3.65 -7.88 -4.28
C TYR A 95 -2.85 -6.86 -3.47
N ILE A 96 -3.10 -5.59 -3.71
CA ILE A 96 -2.56 -4.53 -2.86
C ILE A 96 -3.29 -4.61 -1.52
N ASN A 97 -2.71 -5.34 -0.57
CA ASN A 97 -3.20 -5.33 0.80
C ASN A 97 -2.73 -4.05 1.49
N LYS A 98 -3.45 -2.96 1.26
CA LYS A 98 -3.25 -1.71 2.00
C LYS A 98 -4.29 -1.68 3.11
N SER A 99 -3.85 -1.78 4.35
CA SER A 99 -4.73 -1.43 5.46
C SER A 99 -4.90 0.09 5.47
N ARG A 100 -6.14 0.53 5.52
CA ARG A 100 -6.51 1.93 5.59
C ARG A 100 -7.58 2.06 6.66
N LYS A 101 -7.46 3.09 7.50
CA LYS A 101 -8.51 3.41 8.44
C LYS A 101 -9.66 4.09 7.69
N ALA A 102 -10.84 3.47 7.71
CA ALA A 102 -12.07 4.09 7.25
C ALA A 102 -12.64 4.98 8.36
N GLU A 103 -13.09 6.18 8.03
CA GLU A 103 -13.75 7.09 8.99
C GLU A 103 -15.19 7.32 8.53
N ILE A 104 -16.13 6.76 9.28
CA ILE A 104 -17.57 6.95 9.06
C ILE A 104 -18.13 7.77 10.20
N TYR A 105 -18.98 8.71 9.87
CA TYR A 105 -19.55 9.66 10.81
C TYR A 105 -21.01 9.34 11.09
N SER A 106 -21.44 9.55 12.33
CA SER A 106 -22.84 9.43 12.76
C SER A 106 -23.25 10.58 13.67
N VAL A 107 -24.55 10.73 13.87
CA VAL A 107 -25.15 11.74 14.77
C VAL A 107 -25.79 11.03 15.94
N LYS A 108 -25.26 11.24 17.15
CA LYS A 108 -25.86 10.67 18.38
C LYS A 108 -27.17 11.34 18.77
N LYS A 109 -27.17 12.64 18.81
CA LYS A 109 -28.31 13.47 19.19
C LYS A 109 -28.07 14.93 18.75
N TYR A 110 -29.06 15.54 18.13
CA TYR A 110 -29.07 16.96 17.89
C TYR A 110 -30.52 17.46 18.06
N LYS A 111 -30.80 18.25 19.11
CA LYS A 111 -32.15 18.62 19.54
C LYS A 111 -33.04 17.40 19.82
N ASP A 112 -34.30 17.48 19.48
CA ASP A 112 -35.30 16.44 19.69
C ASP A 112 -35.66 15.70 18.38
N TYR A 113 -34.77 15.75 17.38
CA TYR A 113 -34.96 15.02 16.14
C TYR A 113 -34.65 13.54 16.29
N ASP A 114 -35.40 12.72 15.57
CA ASP A 114 -35.09 11.31 15.39
C ASP A 114 -34.01 11.14 14.34
N TYR A 115 -32.94 10.40 14.68
CA TYR A 115 -31.81 10.05 13.81
C TYR A 115 -31.63 8.53 13.68
N THR A 116 -32.71 7.77 13.91
CA THR A 116 -32.66 6.31 13.82
C THR A 116 -32.21 5.84 12.44
N ASP A 117 -32.64 6.49 11.38
CA ASP A 117 -32.24 6.23 10.00
C ASP A 117 -30.75 6.52 9.75
N VAL A 118 -30.21 7.61 10.31
CA VAL A 118 -28.77 7.94 10.26
C VAL A 118 -27.92 6.91 10.98
N ILE A 119 -28.42 6.44 12.14
CA ILE A 119 -27.72 5.40 12.93
C ILE A 119 -27.73 4.08 12.16
N LEU A 120 -28.88 3.69 11.60
CA LEU A 120 -28.99 2.47 10.80
C LEU A 120 -28.07 2.49 9.58
N ALA A 121 -28.02 3.60 8.83
CA ALA A 121 -27.12 3.76 7.70
C ALA A 121 -25.65 3.69 8.13
N PHE A 122 -25.30 4.27 9.28
CA PHE A 122 -23.95 4.17 9.87
C PHE A 122 -23.59 2.73 10.25
N ASP A 123 -24.48 2.02 10.95
CA ASP A 123 -24.24 0.64 11.38
C ASP A 123 -24.08 -0.28 10.18
N GLN A 124 -24.95 -0.18 9.18
CA GLN A 124 -24.87 -0.96 7.94
C GLN A 124 -23.59 -0.69 7.16
N THR A 125 -23.18 0.58 7.05
CA THR A 125 -21.90 0.94 6.41
C THR A 125 -20.73 0.32 7.16
N SER A 126 -20.73 0.42 8.48
CA SER A 126 -19.65 -0.09 9.34
C SER A 126 -19.53 -1.62 9.26
N GLU A 127 -20.65 -2.34 9.30
CA GLU A 127 -20.70 -3.79 9.18
C GLU A 127 -20.19 -4.26 7.81
N ALA A 128 -20.62 -3.60 6.72
CA ALA A 128 -20.16 -3.92 5.39
C ALA A 128 -18.64 -3.70 5.23
N LEU A 129 -18.09 -2.61 5.77
CA LEU A 129 -16.65 -2.35 5.75
C LEU A 129 -15.84 -3.38 6.54
N ILE A 130 -16.36 -3.85 7.69
CA ILE A 130 -15.73 -4.93 8.47
C ILE A 130 -15.75 -6.25 7.70
N GLN A 131 -16.83 -6.56 6.98
CA GLN A 131 -16.93 -7.77 6.17
C GLN A 131 -15.92 -7.77 5.00
N ILE A 132 -15.65 -6.59 4.40
CA ILE A 132 -14.63 -6.46 3.33
C ILE A 132 -13.24 -6.88 3.83
N GLU A 133 -12.90 -6.56 5.08
CA GLU A 133 -11.58 -6.87 5.63
C GLU A 133 -11.35 -8.38 5.80
N GLY A 134 -12.39 -9.14 6.13
CA GLY A 134 -12.29 -10.57 6.48
C GLY A 134 -12.55 -11.55 5.34
N SER A 135 -13.10 -11.12 4.20
CA SER A 135 -13.59 -12.00 3.16
C SER A 135 -12.73 -12.01 1.88
N ARG A 136 -12.53 -13.21 1.31
CA ARG A 136 -12.00 -13.39 -0.06
C ARG A 136 -13.04 -13.03 -1.11
N ASP A 137 -14.31 -13.36 -0.85
CA ASP A 137 -15.45 -12.96 -1.66
C ASP A 137 -16.07 -11.70 -1.04
N ARG A 138 -16.02 -10.63 -1.78
CA ARG A 138 -16.49 -9.31 -1.34
C ARG A 138 -17.86 -8.95 -1.90
N SER A 139 -18.50 -9.82 -2.69
CA SER A 139 -19.74 -9.49 -3.37
C SER A 139 -20.84 -9.09 -2.40
N GLU A 140 -21.09 -9.87 -1.35
CA GLU A 140 -22.11 -9.57 -0.35
C GLU A 140 -21.82 -8.26 0.41
N ALA A 141 -20.55 -8.02 0.75
CA ALA A 141 -20.16 -6.79 1.42
C ALA A 141 -20.28 -5.56 0.51
N MET A 142 -20.04 -5.72 -0.79
CA MET A 142 -20.23 -4.65 -1.78
C MET A 142 -21.71 -4.35 -1.99
N ASP A 143 -22.57 -5.34 -2.05
CA ASP A 143 -24.03 -5.18 -2.09
C ASP A 143 -24.56 -4.48 -0.83
N ALA A 144 -24.01 -4.84 0.34
CA ALA A 144 -24.34 -4.17 1.60
C ALA A 144 -23.90 -2.72 1.63
N LEU A 145 -22.73 -2.38 1.05
CA LEU A 145 -22.27 -0.99 0.90
C LEU A 145 -23.17 -0.19 -0.06
N ASP A 146 -23.62 -0.81 -1.15
CA ASP A 146 -24.52 -0.15 -2.09
C ASP A 146 -25.87 0.15 -1.44
N ASN A 147 -26.43 -0.79 -0.67
CA ASN A 147 -27.62 -0.56 0.13
C ASN A 147 -27.45 0.58 1.14
N ALA A 148 -26.32 0.60 1.85
CA ALA A 148 -26.00 1.69 2.78
C ALA A 148 -25.87 3.05 2.06
N ARG A 149 -25.29 3.07 0.86
CA ARG A 149 -25.23 4.27 0.01
C ARG A 149 -26.62 4.81 -0.30
N GLU A 150 -27.55 3.96 -0.71
CA GLU A 150 -28.94 4.38 -1.00
C GLU A 150 -29.65 4.94 0.24
N MET A 151 -29.40 4.37 1.42
CA MET A 151 -29.91 4.94 2.68
C MET A 151 -29.38 6.36 2.92
N TRP A 152 -28.07 6.57 2.74
CA TRP A 152 -27.46 7.90 2.90
C TRP A 152 -28.02 8.92 1.89
N LEU A 153 -28.25 8.51 0.64
CA LEU A 153 -28.84 9.35 -0.39
C LEU A 153 -30.28 9.75 -0.05
N THR A 154 -31.09 8.81 0.45
CA THR A 154 -32.45 9.06 0.90
C THR A 154 -32.49 10.07 2.06
N ILE A 155 -31.59 9.93 3.04
CA ILE A 155 -31.47 10.89 4.15
C ILE A 155 -31.12 12.30 3.64
N LEU A 156 -30.28 12.39 2.62
CA LEU A 156 -29.89 13.68 2.02
C LEU A 156 -31.03 14.39 1.30
N GLU A 157 -32.12 13.73 0.92
CA GLU A 157 -33.30 14.37 0.35
C GLU A 157 -33.91 15.40 1.29
N GLU A 158 -33.75 15.23 2.61
CA GLU A 158 -34.19 16.20 3.62
C GLU A 158 -33.18 17.35 3.83
N SER A 159 -32.10 17.41 3.07
CA SER A 159 -31.02 18.38 3.28
C SER A 159 -31.47 19.81 3.09
N ASN A 160 -31.27 20.66 4.10
CA ASN A 160 -31.45 22.09 4.01
C ASN A 160 -30.18 22.82 4.50
N LEU A 161 -29.35 23.21 3.54
CA LEU A 161 -28.07 23.84 3.80
C LEU A 161 -28.18 25.26 4.37
N GLN A 162 -29.29 25.92 4.14
CA GLN A 162 -29.52 27.32 4.54
C GLN A 162 -30.06 27.43 5.98
N ASN A 163 -30.73 26.40 6.47
CA ASN A 163 -31.34 26.42 7.79
C ASN A 163 -30.57 25.54 8.78
N LYS A 164 -29.80 26.18 9.68
CA LYS A 164 -29.04 25.50 10.72
C LYS A 164 -29.87 24.74 11.76
N LYS A 165 -31.22 25.00 11.76
CA LYS A 165 -32.12 24.36 12.71
C LYS A 165 -32.78 23.09 12.18
N GLU A 166 -32.62 22.77 10.91
CA GLU A 166 -33.17 21.56 10.29
C GLU A 166 -32.49 20.30 10.76
N ARG A 167 -33.20 19.19 10.65
CA ARG A 167 -32.72 17.84 10.99
C ARG A 167 -31.44 17.54 10.19
N ILE A 168 -31.52 17.60 8.87
CA ILE A 168 -30.38 17.41 7.97
C ILE A 168 -29.90 18.78 7.49
N ASN A 169 -29.21 19.49 8.38
CA ASN A 169 -28.62 20.79 8.09
C ASN A 169 -27.25 20.65 7.42
N ALA A 170 -26.62 21.76 7.01
CA ALA A 170 -25.33 21.78 6.32
C ALA A 170 -24.24 20.93 7.00
N LYS A 171 -24.19 20.90 8.34
CA LYS A 171 -23.19 20.13 9.08
C LYS A 171 -23.42 18.62 8.93
N ILE A 172 -24.67 18.18 9.04
CA ILE A 172 -25.03 16.77 8.92
C ILE A 172 -24.90 16.32 7.47
N SER A 173 -25.35 17.15 6.51
CA SER A 173 -25.14 16.87 5.07
C SER A 173 -23.65 16.68 4.73
N ALA A 174 -22.77 17.54 5.26
CA ALA A 174 -21.33 17.41 5.05
C ALA A 174 -20.76 16.10 5.61
N MET A 175 -21.25 15.64 6.77
CA MET A 175 -20.89 14.34 7.33
C MET A 175 -21.35 13.18 6.42
N ILE A 176 -22.56 13.25 5.90
CA ILE A 176 -23.10 12.23 4.99
C ILE A 176 -22.31 12.20 3.69
N TRP A 177 -21.94 13.34 3.11
CA TRP A 177 -21.08 13.38 1.93
C TRP A 177 -19.70 12.76 2.20
N CYS A 178 -19.12 12.94 3.40
CA CYS A 178 -17.90 12.22 3.78
C CYS A 178 -18.10 10.69 3.78
N ASN A 179 -19.22 10.20 4.33
CA ASN A 179 -19.54 8.78 4.35
C ASN A 179 -19.73 8.24 2.92
N LEU A 180 -20.45 8.95 2.07
CA LEU A 180 -20.62 8.60 0.67
C LEU A 180 -19.31 8.59 -0.11
N ALA A 181 -18.40 9.55 0.16
CA ALA A 181 -17.07 9.55 -0.45
C ALA A 181 -16.26 8.32 -0.02
N GLU A 182 -16.34 7.95 1.26
CA GLU A 182 -15.67 6.74 1.75
C GLU A 182 -16.23 5.46 1.10
N ILE A 183 -17.55 5.33 1.01
CA ILE A 183 -18.21 4.22 0.32
C ILE A 183 -17.77 4.16 -1.14
N ALA A 184 -17.80 5.28 -1.86
CA ALA A 184 -17.41 5.36 -3.27
C ALA A 184 -15.95 4.91 -3.49
N VAL A 185 -15.03 5.27 -2.58
CA VAL A 185 -13.63 4.79 -2.64
C VAL A 185 -13.55 3.26 -2.52
N TRP A 186 -14.33 2.65 -1.63
CA TRP A 186 -14.36 1.20 -1.46
C TRP A 186 -15.01 0.48 -2.64
N MET A 187 -15.96 1.14 -3.30
CA MET A 187 -16.60 0.67 -4.55
C MET A 187 -15.75 0.95 -5.81
N ALA A 188 -14.56 1.55 -5.65
CA ALA A 188 -13.67 1.98 -6.72
C ALA A 188 -14.29 3.02 -7.68
N ASP A 189 -15.35 3.73 -7.26
CA ASP A 189 -15.92 4.87 -7.97
C ASP A 189 -15.26 6.18 -7.52
N PHE A 190 -14.07 6.42 -8.05
CA PHE A 190 -13.26 7.58 -7.68
C PHE A 190 -13.85 8.91 -8.16
N ASN A 191 -14.68 8.89 -9.24
CA ASN A 191 -15.34 10.08 -9.72
C ASN A 191 -16.43 10.54 -8.75
N GLU A 192 -17.22 9.59 -8.25
CA GLU A 192 -18.22 9.90 -7.23
C GLU A 192 -17.58 10.30 -5.90
N ALA A 193 -16.50 9.64 -5.51
CA ALA A 193 -15.74 10.01 -4.31
C ALA A 193 -15.29 11.48 -4.38
N ASP A 194 -14.72 11.92 -5.50
CA ASP A 194 -14.25 13.29 -5.70
C ASP A 194 -15.41 14.30 -5.70
N ASN A 195 -16.55 13.94 -6.31
CA ASN A 195 -17.78 14.73 -6.29
C ASN A 195 -18.27 14.96 -4.86
N GLN A 196 -18.36 13.93 -4.03
CA GLN A 196 -18.83 14.03 -2.65
C GLN A 196 -17.85 14.82 -1.77
N VAL A 197 -16.54 14.63 -1.95
CA VAL A 197 -15.51 15.46 -1.29
C VAL A 197 -15.68 16.94 -1.67
N SER A 198 -15.88 17.23 -2.95
CA SER A 198 -16.10 18.59 -3.43
C SER A 198 -17.33 19.26 -2.81
N LYS A 199 -18.46 18.53 -2.70
CA LYS A 199 -19.66 19.00 -1.99
C LYS A 199 -19.36 19.32 -0.52
N THR A 200 -18.62 18.43 0.14
CA THR A 200 -18.20 18.61 1.54
C THR A 200 -17.37 19.88 1.73
N MET A 201 -16.38 20.09 0.88
CA MET A 201 -15.50 21.28 0.94
C MET A 201 -16.28 22.56 0.66
N ASN A 202 -17.16 22.56 -0.34
CA ASN A 202 -17.98 23.71 -0.73
C ASN A 202 -19.07 24.06 0.30
N SER A 203 -19.41 23.14 1.20
CA SER A 203 -20.36 23.41 2.28
C SER A 203 -19.88 24.45 3.30
N GLY A 204 -18.56 24.72 3.34
CA GLY A 204 -17.92 25.62 4.29
C GLY A 204 -17.93 25.14 5.76
N VAL A 205 -18.39 23.91 6.00
CA VAL A 205 -18.47 23.30 7.35
C VAL A 205 -17.09 22.87 7.85
N PHE A 206 -16.30 22.28 6.98
CA PHE A 206 -14.93 21.89 7.28
C PHE A 206 -13.98 22.99 6.78
N LYS A 207 -13.29 23.63 7.72
CA LYS A 207 -12.20 24.55 7.35
C LYS A 207 -10.97 23.70 7.03
N ALA A 208 -10.39 23.92 5.85
CA ALA A 208 -9.05 23.41 5.58
C ALA A 208 -8.11 23.92 6.68
N LYS A 209 -7.42 22.99 7.35
CA LYS A 209 -6.34 23.30 8.28
C LYS A 209 -5.03 23.46 7.53
#